data_b80df9b0e3fdfecba67fbd73a617e8b0
#
_entry.id   b80df9b0e3fdfecba67fbd73a617e8b0
#
_cell.length_a   1.000
_cell.length_b   1.000
_cell.length_c   1.000
_cell.angle_alpha   90.00
_cell.angle_beta   90.00
_cell.angle_gamma   90.00
#
_symmetry.space_group_name_H-M   'P 1'
#
loop_
_entity.id
_entity.type
_entity.pdbx_description
1 polymer ?
#
loop_
_entity_poly.entity_id
_entity_poly.type
_entity_poly.pdbx_seq_one_letter_code
_entity_poly.pdbx_strand_id
1 'polypeptide(L)'
;MMRCQAYTMWFTLIEEERKRTNHLAKWLYILGVSLCFPVFAEVDLVKVDKSKRRMYLIDNNQVVKEFRIALGKRPKGHKIHEGDQRTPEGRYYLDFIIEDSEFHRSIHISYPNAKDIAYASSLSLDPGGNIKIHGLKNGETRPANYVQSFDWTDGCIAISNQEMDELLKLVAPGTPIEISW
;
A
#
# COMPACT_ATOMS: atom_id res chain seq x y z
N MET A 1 -10.80 -45.20 -69.26
CA MET A 1 -9.87 -44.08 -68.96
C MET A 1 -10.55 -43.02 -68.08
N MET A 2 -11.20 -43.38 -66.94
CA MET A 2 -11.93 -42.42 -66.11
C MET A 2 -11.77 -42.74 -64.57
N ARG A 3 -10.64 -43.23 -64.12
CA ARG A 3 -10.38 -43.53 -62.69
C ARG A 3 -9.17 -42.79 -62.08
N CYS A 4 -8.44 -41.95 -62.82
CA CYS A 4 -7.22 -41.32 -62.35
C CYS A 4 -7.37 -39.85 -61.92
N GLN A 5 -8.47 -39.18 -62.28
CA GLN A 5 -8.69 -37.75 -61.95
C GLN A 5 -9.29 -37.54 -60.54
N ALA A 6 -9.98 -38.51 -59.96
CA ALA A 6 -10.58 -38.38 -58.63
C ALA A 6 -9.54 -38.42 -57.45
N TYR A 7 -8.45 -39.14 -57.65
CA TYR A 7 -7.41 -39.29 -56.59
C TYR A 7 -6.54 -38.05 -56.41
N THR A 8 -6.26 -37.33 -57.48
CA THR A 8 -5.46 -36.10 -57.41
C THR A 8 -6.20 -34.92 -56.74
N MET A 9 -7.53 -34.88 -56.93
CA MET A 9 -8.35 -33.83 -56.32
C MET A 9 -8.53 -34.00 -54.80
N TRP A 10 -8.56 -35.25 -54.32
CA TRP A 10 -8.64 -35.54 -52.88
C TRP A 10 -7.32 -35.25 -52.15
N PHE A 11 -6.17 -35.51 -52.75
CA PHE A 11 -4.86 -35.23 -52.16
C PHE A 11 -4.60 -33.73 -52.03
N THR A 12 -5.01 -32.91 -52.98
CA THR A 12 -4.88 -31.46 -52.91
C THR A 12 -5.79 -30.86 -51.85
N LEU A 13 -7.02 -31.36 -51.66
CA LEU A 13 -7.92 -30.86 -50.60
C LEU A 13 -7.40 -31.18 -49.19
N ILE A 14 -6.86 -32.39 -49.00
CA ILE A 14 -6.25 -32.78 -47.68
C ILE A 14 -5.00 -31.96 -47.36
N GLU A 15 -4.21 -31.63 -48.38
CA GLU A 15 -3.00 -30.81 -48.20
C GLU A 15 -3.32 -29.35 -47.92
N GLU A 16 -4.41 -28.82 -48.51
CA GLU A 16 -4.89 -27.47 -48.21
C GLU A 16 -5.49 -27.36 -46.81
N GLU A 17 -6.28 -28.34 -46.37
CA GLU A 17 -6.80 -28.40 -45.00
C GLU A 17 -5.64 -28.54 -43.95
N ARG A 18 -4.64 -29.37 -44.25
CA ARG A 18 -3.48 -29.51 -43.39
C ARG A 18 -2.69 -28.18 -43.25
N LYS A 19 -2.58 -27.41 -44.32
CA LYS A 19 -1.95 -26.08 -44.29
C LYS A 19 -2.79 -25.07 -43.49
N ARG A 20 -4.12 -25.15 -43.60
CA ARG A 20 -5.03 -24.26 -42.88
C ARG A 20 -5.04 -24.50 -41.36
N THR A 21 -5.04 -25.79 -40.95
CA THR A 21 -4.95 -26.14 -39.53
C THR A 21 -3.61 -25.77 -38.91
N ASN A 22 -2.50 -25.88 -39.65
CA ASN A 22 -1.18 -25.47 -39.16
C ASN A 22 -1.05 -23.94 -39.01
N HIS A 23 -1.76 -23.13 -39.80
CA HIS A 23 -1.82 -21.70 -39.61
C HIS A 23 -2.65 -21.31 -38.39
N LEU A 24 -3.80 -21.93 -38.16
CA LEU A 24 -4.62 -21.70 -36.97
C LEU A 24 -3.89 -22.15 -35.69
N ALA A 25 -3.20 -23.28 -35.72
CA ALA A 25 -2.39 -23.75 -34.59
C ALA A 25 -1.20 -22.79 -34.29
N LYS A 26 -0.57 -22.22 -35.30
CA LYS A 26 0.48 -21.21 -35.11
C LYS A 26 -0.05 -19.90 -34.51
N TRP A 27 -1.26 -19.48 -34.89
CA TRP A 27 -1.89 -18.29 -34.28
C TRP A 27 -2.33 -18.51 -32.82
N LEU A 28 -2.74 -19.75 -32.47
CA LEU A 28 -3.05 -20.11 -31.09
C LEU A 28 -1.79 -20.16 -30.20
N TYR A 29 -0.63 -20.48 -30.77
CA TYR A 29 0.65 -20.45 -30.02
C TYR A 29 1.19 -19.03 -29.80
N ILE A 30 0.83 -18.05 -30.65
CA ILE A 30 1.26 -16.65 -30.53
C ILE A 30 0.36 -15.88 -29.57
N LEU A 31 -0.90 -16.32 -29.32
CA LEU A 31 -1.79 -15.75 -28.31
C LEU A 31 -1.49 -16.21 -26.86
N GLY A 32 -0.55 -17.14 -26.68
CA GLY A 32 0.02 -17.53 -25.40
C GLY A 32 1.09 -16.56 -24.88
N VAL A 33 1.07 -15.29 -25.30
CA VAL A 33 1.79 -14.23 -24.57
C VAL A 33 1.12 -14.11 -23.21
N SER A 34 1.72 -14.80 -22.25
CA SER A 34 1.45 -14.61 -20.85
C SER A 34 1.50 -13.10 -20.59
N LEU A 35 0.34 -12.49 -20.45
CA LEU A 35 0.20 -11.15 -19.88
C LEU A 35 0.72 -11.25 -18.45
N CYS A 36 2.06 -11.17 -18.30
CA CYS A 36 2.71 -10.96 -17.03
C CYS A 36 2.29 -9.55 -16.61
N PHE A 37 1.11 -9.42 -16.02
CA PHE A 37 0.77 -8.21 -15.29
C PHE A 37 1.84 -8.08 -14.20
N PRO A 38 2.47 -6.91 -14.05
CA PRO A 38 3.29 -6.67 -12.88
C PRO A 38 2.37 -6.89 -11.68
N VAL A 39 2.60 -7.94 -10.93
CA VAL A 39 2.05 -8.10 -9.59
C VAL A 39 2.76 -7.02 -8.80
N PHE A 40 2.12 -5.85 -8.66
CA PHE A 40 2.53 -4.92 -7.64
C PHE A 40 2.36 -5.66 -6.32
N ALA A 41 3.44 -5.82 -5.58
CA ALA A 41 3.39 -6.37 -4.24
C ALA A 41 2.43 -5.48 -3.44
N GLU A 42 1.23 -6.00 -3.20
CA GLU A 42 0.24 -5.32 -2.38
C GLU A 42 0.65 -5.55 -0.92
N VAL A 43 0.92 -4.48 -0.21
CA VAL A 43 1.33 -4.55 1.20
C VAL A 43 0.19 -5.09 2.05
N ASP A 44 0.40 -6.23 2.70
CA ASP A 44 -0.59 -6.90 3.55
C ASP A 44 -0.76 -6.20 4.90
N LEU A 45 0.30 -5.56 5.38
CA LEU A 45 0.35 -4.98 6.71
C LEU A 45 1.38 -3.86 6.79
N VAL A 46 1.00 -2.75 7.39
CA VAL A 46 1.93 -1.72 7.86
C VAL A 46 2.18 -1.95 9.36
N LYS A 47 3.44 -2.11 9.76
CA LYS A 47 3.83 -2.29 11.16
C LYS A 47 4.66 -1.11 11.64
N VAL A 48 4.25 -0.49 12.74
CA VAL A 48 4.94 0.65 13.36
C VAL A 48 5.52 0.23 14.71
N ASP A 49 6.85 0.27 14.81
CA ASP A 49 7.60 0.14 16.05
C ASP A 49 7.97 1.54 16.55
N LYS A 50 7.18 2.05 17.49
CA LYS A 50 7.37 3.40 18.05
C LYS A 50 8.69 3.52 18.82
N SER A 51 9.12 2.46 19.48
CA SER A 51 10.36 2.45 20.26
C SER A 51 11.59 2.64 19.37
N LYS A 52 11.57 2.07 18.18
CA LYS A 52 12.65 2.17 17.20
C LYS A 52 12.52 3.35 16.24
N ARG A 53 11.36 4.05 16.23
CA ARG A 53 11.04 5.06 15.21
C ARG A 53 11.13 4.47 13.80
N ARG A 54 10.50 3.29 13.61
CA ARG A 54 10.47 2.58 12.34
C ARG A 54 9.06 2.19 11.95
N MET A 55 8.80 2.28 10.66
CA MET A 55 7.61 1.76 10.01
C MET A 55 8.04 0.77 8.93
N TYR A 56 7.45 -0.41 8.95
CA TYR A 56 7.75 -1.52 8.06
C TYR A 56 6.52 -1.81 7.20
N LEU A 57 6.73 -1.96 5.90
CA LEU A 57 5.74 -2.52 4.99
C LEU A 57 6.00 -4.01 4.85
N ILE A 58 4.97 -4.80 5.05
CA ILE A 58 5.04 -6.26 5.07
C ILE A 58 4.15 -6.80 3.95
N ASP A 59 4.71 -7.70 3.16
CA ASP A 59 4.04 -8.51 2.15
C ASP A 59 4.44 -9.97 2.37
N ASN A 60 3.46 -10.89 2.44
CA ASN A 60 3.70 -12.33 2.66
C ASN A 60 4.64 -12.62 3.84
N ASN A 61 4.44 -11.93 4.97
CA ASN A 61 5.27 -12.00 6.19
C ASN A 61 6.74 -11.55 6.00
N GLN A 62 7.09 -10.90 4.91
CA GLN A 62 8.41 -10.36 4.66
C GLN A 62 8.39 -8.83 4.68
N VAL A 63 9.41 -8.22 5.27
CA VAL A 63 9.57 -6.77 5.21
C VAL A 63 10.06 -6.40 3.81
N VAL A 64 9.21 -5.72 3.05
CA VAL A 64 9.52 -5.26 1.68
C VAL A 64 10.06 -3.84 1.67
N LYS A 65 9.74 -3.04 2.72
CA LYS A 65 10.22 -1.67 2.87
C LYS A 65 10.28 -1.26 4.33
N GLU A 66 11.22 -0.36 4.66
CA GLU A 66 11.36 0.25 5.97
C GLU A 66 11.50 1.78 5.82
N PHE A 67 10.85 2.53 6.71
CA PHE A 67 10.94 3.99 6.80
C PHE A 67 11.34 4.42 8.21
N ARG A 68 12.16 5.46 8.30
CA ARG A 68 12.34 6.19 9.54
C ARG A 68 11.15 7.14 9.75
N ILE A 69 10.61 7.18 10.97
CA ILE A 69 9.42 7.98 11.27
C ILE A 69 9.69 8.96 12.42
N ALA A 70 8.95 10.08 12.41
CA ALA A 70 8.73 10.92 13.57
C ALA A 70 7.31 10.71 14.09
N LEU A 71 7.12 10.81 15.39
CA LEU A 71 5.88 10.54 16.11
C LEU A 71 5.35 11.80 16.81
N GLY A 72 4.27 11.64 17.57
CA GLY A 72 3.79 12.63 18.52
C GLY A 72 4.85 13.00 19.55
N LYS A 73 4.86 14.27 20.00
CA LYS A 73 5.85 14.82 20.96
C LYS A 73 5.97 14.03 22.27
N ARG A 74 4.94 13.26 22.62
CA ARG A 74 4.92 12.32 23.77
C ARG A 74 4.73 10.89 23.29
N PRO A 75 5.72 10.28 22.64
CA PRO A 75 5.54 9.06 21.88
C PRO A 75 5.23 7.81 22.72
N LYS A 76 5.63 7.81 24.01
CA LYS A 76 5.49 6.63 24.87
C LYS A 76 4.07 6.46 25.36
N GLY A 77 3.52 5.26 25.16
CA GLY A 77 2.18 4.87 25.54
C GLY A 77 1.11 5.20 24.49
N HIS A 78 -0.06 4.61 24.70
CA HIS A 78 -1.22 4.76 23.83
C HIS A 78 -1.83 6.18 23.91
N LYS A 79 -2.40 6.66 22.79
CA LYS A 79 -3.21 7.88 22.76
C LYS A 79 -4.53 7.64 23.46
N ILE A 80 -4.90 8.58 24.38
CA ILE A 80 -6.11 8.47 25.20
C ILE A 80 -7.09 9.60 24.91
N HIS A 81 -6.60 10.83 24.70
CA HIS A 81 -7.45 12.00 24.50
C HIS A 81 -6.86 12.99 23.51
N GLU A 82 -7.70 13.88 23.01
CA GLU A 82 -7.26 14.97 22.17
C GLU A 82 -6.23 15.86 22.91
N GLY A 83 -5.19 16.28 22.20
CA GLY A 83 -4.11 17.10 22.76
C GLY A 83 -3.08 16.39 23.63
N ASP A 84 -3.17 15.08 23.84
CA ASP A 84 -2.18 14.32 24.63
C ASP A 84 -0.83 14.13 23.92
N GLN A 85 -0.76 14.51 22.64
CA GLN A 85 0.44 14.46 21.79
C GLN A 85 1.02 13.05 21.62
N ARG A 86 0.20 12.02 21.77
CA ARG A 86 0.59 10.62 21.62
C ARG A 86 0.13 10.08 20.28
N THR A 87 0.97 9.23 19.69
CA THR A 87 0.56 8.36 18.58
C THR A 87 -0.13 7.13 19.15
N PRO A 88 -1.31 6.73 18.65
CA PRO A 88 -2.05 5.60 19.18
C PRO A 88 -1.25 4.30 19.08
N GLU A 89 -1.59 3.32 19.93
CA GLU A 89 -1.11 1.94 19.88
C GLU A 89 -2.31 1.03 19.67
N GLY A 90 -2.18 0.02 18.84
CA GLY A 90 -3.26 -0.90 18.52
C GLY A 90 -3.27 -1.28 17.05
N ARG A 91 -4.39 -1.88 16.65
CA ARG A 91 -4.63 -2.28 15.26
C ARG A 91 -5.71 -1.39 14.66
N TYR A 92 -5.39 -0.81 13.51
CA TYR A 92 -6.23 0.10 12.74
C TYR A 92 -6.15 -0.23 11.25
N TYR A 93 -6.77 0.62 10.43
CA TYR A 93 -6.70 0.57 8.97
C TYR A 93 -6.27 1.91 8.41
N LEU A 94 -5.62 1.88 7.27
CA LEU A 94 -5.41 3.07 6.47
C LEU A 94 -6.68 3.31 5.65
N ASP A 95 -7.39 4.45 5.88
CA ASP A 95 -8.74 4.64 5.34
C ASP A 95 -8.75 5.29 3.98
N PHE A 96 -8.30 6.54 3.92
CA PHE A 96 -8.37 7.37 2.71
C PHE A 96 -7.13 8.23 2.55
N ILE A 97 -6.81 8.50 1.30
CA ILE A 97 -5.67 9.34 0.90
C ILE A 97 -6.15 10.79 0.74
N ILE A 98 -5.34 11.74 1.19
CA ILE A 98 -5.52 13.17 1.02
C ILE A 98 -4.35 13.65 0.17
N GLU A 99 -4.63 13.96 -1.10
CA GLU A 99 -3.62 14.41 -2.06
C GLU A 99 -3.19 15.86 -1.80
N ASP A 100 -4.12 16.74 -1.44
CA ASP A 100 -3.86 18.14 -1.11
C ASP A 100 -3.88 18.33 0.42
N SER A 101 -2.80 17.91 1.06
CA SER A 101 -2.58 18.00 2.49
C SER A 101 -1.67 19.20 2.83
N GLU A 102 -1.86 19.83 4.00
CA GLU A 102 -0.90 20.80 4.54
C GLU A 102 0.51 20.23 4.77
N PHE A 103 0.62 18.91 4.74
CA PHE A 103 1.83 18.12 4.96
C PHE A 103 2.15 17.26 3.73
N HIS A 104 2.27 17.86 2.56
CA HIS A 104 2.50 17.23 1.26
C HIS A 104 1.32 16.35 0.86
N ARG A 105 1.34 15.08 1.19
CA ARG A 105 0.28 14.07 1.02
C ARG A 105 0.09 13.33 2.33
N SER A 106 -1.06 12.72 2.52
CA SER A 106 -1.30 11.93 3.73
C SER A 106 -2.27 10.78 3.49
N ILE A 107 -2.21 9.79 4.38
CA ILE A 107 -3.21 8.72 4.47
C ILE A 107 -3.73 8.66 5.91
N HIS A 108 -5.04 8.62 6.07
CA HIS A 108 -5.70 8.61 7.37
C HIS A 108 -5.61 7.23 8.02
N ILE A 109 -5.52 7.20 9.35
CA ILE A 109 -5.55 6.00 10.20
C ILE A 109 -6.88 5.98 10.92
N SER A 110 -7.59 4.85 10.93
CA SER A 110 -8.93 4.65 11.49
C SER A 110 -9.00 4.74 13.04
N TYR A 111 -8.19 5.61 13.62
CA TYR A 111 -8.27 5.98 15.03
C TYR A 111 -9.30 7.13 15.22
N PRO A 112 -10.14 7.10 16.27
CA PRO A 112 -10.28 6.07 17.30
C PRO A 112 -11.17 4.90 16.88
N ASN A 113 -10.81 3.67 17.29
CA ASN A 113 -11.69 2.53 17.19
C ASN A 113 -12.67 2.44 18.37
N ALA A 114 -13.59 1.47 18.37
CA ALA A 114 -14.60 1.33 19.43
C ALA A 114 -14.01 1.14 20.86
N LYS A 115 -12.82 0.53 20.97
CA LYS A 115 -12.15 0.36 22.28
C LYS A 115 -11.58 1.69 22.76
N ASP A 116 -10.99 2.46 21.86
CA ASP A 116 -10.43 3.79 22.18
C ASP A 116 -11.53 4.73 22.65
N ILE A 117 -12.67 4.74 21.94
CA ILE A 117 -13.85 5.55 22.31
C ILE A 117 -14.38 5.14 23.68
N ALA A 118 -14.56 3.84 23.90
CA ALA A 118 -15.09 3.34 25.19
C ALA A 118 -14.15 3.69 26.36
N TYR A 119 -12.84 3.55 26.16
CA TYR A 119 -11.84 3.87 27.16
C TYR A 119 -11.82 5.38 27.49
N ALA A 120 -11.74 6.23 26.47
CA ALA A 120 -11.76 7.68 26.66
C ALA A 120 -13.05 8.14 27.36
N SER A 121 -14.21 7.60 26.94
CA SER A 121 -15.51 7.90 27.55
C SER A 121 -15.58 7.49 29.02
N SER A 122 -14.97 6.36 29.40
CA SER A 122 -14.91 5.95 30.82
C SER A 122 -14.15 6.92 31.71
N LEU A 123 -13.29 7.74 31.11
CA LEU A 123 -12.52 8.79 31.76
C LEU A 123 -13.16 10.19 31.59
N SER A 124 -14.33 10.28 30.94
CA SER A 124 -14.99 11.54 30.57
C SER A 124 -14.11 12.41 29.67
N LEU A 125 -13.35 11.79 28.75
CA LEU A 125 -12.45 12.45 27.81
C LEU A 125 -12.91 12.21 26.35
N ASP A 126 -12.56 13.15 25.47
CA ASP A 126 -12.69 12.99 24.03
C ASP A 126 -11.40 12.34 23.50
N PRO A 127 -11.47 11.19 22.83
CA PRO A 127 -10.28 10.54 22.25
C PRO A 127 -9.61 11.40 21.17
N GLY A 128 -10.33 12.36 20.58
CA GLY A 128 -9.93 13.07 19.39
C GLY A 128 -9.95 12.15 18.16
N GLY A 129 -9.11 12.46 17.18
CA GLY A 129 -9.04 11.70 15.93
C GLY A 129 -8.05 12.32 14.96
N ASN A 130 -8.32 12.12 13.65
CA ASN A 130 -7.55 12.74 12.56
C ASN A 130 -6.06 12.40 12.57
N ILE A 131 -5.75 11.18 13.00
CA ILE A 131 -4.38 10.64 12.98
C ILE A 131 -4.04 10.16 11.58
N LYS A 132 -2.87 10.54 11.09
CA LYS A 132 -2.43 10.29 9.71
C LYS A 132 -0.97 9.84 9.67
N ILE A 133 -0.61 9.16 8.57
CA ILE A 133 0.76 9.16 8.08
C ILE A 133 0.85 10.30 7.05
N HIS A 134 1.87 11.16 7.13
CA HIS A 134 1.98 12.33 6.26
C HIS A 134 3.44 12.71 5.99
N GLY A 135 3.65 13.52 4.95
CA GLY A 135 4.93 14.12 4.64
C GLY A 135 5.32 15.27 5.57
N LEU A 136 6.25 16.10 5.14
CA LEU A 136 6.66 17.29 5.87
C LEU A 136 5.67 18.43 5.62
N LYS A 137 5.64 19.41 6.51
CA LYS A 137 4.80 20.59 6.34
C LYS A 137 5.17 21.33 5.06
N ASN A 138 4.17 21.78 4.31
CA ASN A 138 4.37 22.56 3.09
C ASN A 138 5.19 23.83 3.42
N GLY A 139 6.23 24.09 2.60
CA GLY A 139 7.17 25.18 2.85
C GLY A 139 8.27 24.86 3.86
N GLU A 140 8.38 23.63 4.36
CA GLU A 140 9.52 23.21 5.19
C GLU A 140 10.81 23.26 4.39
N THR A 141 11.79 24.01 4.87
CA THR A 141 13.09 24.23 4.20
C THR A 141 14.23 23.45 4.82
N ARG A 142 14.03 22.91 6.02
CA ARG A 142 15.06 22.10 6.69
C ARG A 142 15.17 20.72 6.02
N PRO A 143 16.37 20.13 5.99
CA PRO A 143 16.55 18.78 5.45
C PRO A 143 15.64 17.76 6.13
N ALA A 144 15.06 16.85 5.36
CA ALA A 144 14.10 15.84 5.87
C ALA A 144 14.70 14.99 7.00
N ASN A 145 15.95 14.56 6.87
CA ASN A 145 16.67 13.78 7.91
C ASN A 145 16.80 14.54 9.22
N TYR A 146 16.89 15.87 9.19
CA TYR A 146 16.88 16.70 10.40
C TYR A 146 15.48 16.72 11.03
N VAL A 147 14.44 17.03 10.24
CA VAL A 147 13.05 17.09 10.74
C VAL A 147 12.60 15.73 11.28
N GLN A 148 13.02 14.62 10.68
CA GLN A 148 12.72 13.26 11.14
C GLN A 148 13.62 12.80 12.33
N SER A 149 14.55 13.62 12.81
CA SER A 149 15.42 13.23 13.92
C SER A 149 14.78 13.37 15.31
N PHE A 150 13.62 14.00 15.40
CA PHE A 150 12.88 14.22 16.64
C PHE A 150 11.37 14.04 16.44
N ASP A 151 10.66 13.75 17.53
CA ASP A 151 9.19 13.63 17.52
C ASP A 151 8.57 15.04 17.61
N TRP A 152 7.80 15.43 16.60
CA TRP A 152 7.34 16.82 16.47
C TRP A 152 5.83 16.96 16.22
N THR A 153 5.14 15.85 15.92
CA THR A 153 3.71 15.89 15.61
C THR A 153 2.84 15.97 16.88
N ASP A 154 1.56 16.16 16.70
CA ASP A 154 0.58 16.11 17.79
C ASP A 154 -0.12 14.74 17.89
N GLY A 155 0.49 13.70 17.29
CA GLY A 155 0.02 12.31 17.33
C GLY A 155 0.11 11.56 15.99
N CYS A 156 0.26 12.26 14.89
CA CYS A 156 0.48 11.68 13.57
C CYS A 156 1.84 10.99 13.45
N ILE A 157 2.02 10.25 12.36
CA ILE A 157 3.29 9.64 11.96
C ILE A 157 3.82 10.45 10.77
N ALA A 158 5.01 11.01 10.88
CA ALA A 158 5.61 11.79 9.81
C ALA A 158 6.79 11.07 9.17
N ILE A 159 6.88 11.15 7.85
CA ILE A 159 7.97 10.67 7.00
C ILE A 159 8.40 11.79 6.05
N SER A 160 9.46 11.60 5.27
CA SER A 160 9.81 12.58 4.22
C SER A 160 8.78 12.58 3.09
N ASN A 161 8.74 13.67 2.31
CA ASN A 161 7.83 13.77 1.16
C ASN A 161 8.09 12.65 0.14
N GLN A 162 9.35 12.35 -0.14
CA GLN A 162 9.73 11.27 -1.05
C GLN A 162 9.26 9.89 -0.53
N GLU A 163 9.44 9.64 0.77
CA GLU A 163 8.97 8.39 1.39
C GLU A 163 7.44 8.30 1.41
N MET A 164 6.73 9.44 1.56
CA MET A 164 5.28 9.48 1.48
C MET A 164 4.77 9.12 0.08
N ASP A 165 5.41 9.64 -0.97
CA ASP A 165 5.08 9.30 -2.35
C ASP A 165 5.38 7.82 -2.67
N GLU A 166 6.43 7.27 -2.06
CA GLU A 166 6.77 5.85 -2.18
C GLU A 166 5.76 4.97 -1.42
N LEU A 167 5.40 5.33 -0.20
CA LEU A 167 4.39 4.65 0.61
C LEU A 167 3.07 4.51 -0.15
N LEU A 168 2.57 5.61 -0.72
CA LEU A 168 1.28 5.64 -1.43
C LEU A 168 1.26 4.86 -2.76
N LYS A 169 2.41 4.42 -3.27
CA LYS A 169 2.49 3.49 -4.39
C LYS A 169 2.37 2.02 -3.98
N LEU A 170 2.63 1.73 -2.71
CA LEU A 170 2.74 0.38 -2.16
C LEU A 170 1.56 -0.01 -1.28
N VAL A 171 0.84 0.96 -0.70
CA VAL A 171 -0.31 0.73 0.16
C VAL A 171 -1.60 1.26 -0.46
N ALA A 172 -2.71 0.59 -0.18
CA ALA A 172 -4.06 1.01 -0.59
C ALA A 172 -4.93 1.34 0.63
N PRO A 173 -6.00 2.15 0.47
CA PRO A 173 -7.06 2.23 1.47
C PRO A 173 -7.60 0.84 1.82
N GLY A 174 -7.76 0.56 3.11
CA GLY A 174 -8.11 -0.75 3.66
C GLY A 174 -6.92 -1.56 4.16
N THR A 175 -5.66 -1.16 3.85
CA THR A 175 -4.47 -1.84 4.39
C THR A 175 -4.46 -1.76 5.92
N PRO A 176 -4.31 -2.89 6.63
CA PRO A 176 -4.20 -2.90 8.09
C PRO A 176 -2.88 -2.25 8.55
N ILE A 177 -2.94 -1.58 9.70
CA ILE A 177 -1.78 -1.02 10.38
C ILE A 177 -1.74 -1.43 11.83
N GLU A 178 -0.60 -1.94 12.30
CA GLU A 178 -0.32 -2.28 13.70
C GLU A 178 0.71 -1.31 14.26
N ILE A 179 0.37 -0.67 15.37
CA ILE A 179 1.22 0.33 16.04
C ILE A 179 1.50 -0.15 17.45
N SER A 180 2.76 -0.28 17.80
CA SER A 180 3.19 -0.72 19.14
C SER A 180 4.45 0.01 19.60
N TRP A 181 4.69 -0.04 20.92
CA TRP A 181 5.93 0.45 21.52
C TRP A 181 7.05 -0.56 21.45
#